data_30fa3a4becc235ddd33fe6b69d79f1fc
#
_entry.id   30fa3a4becc235ddd33fe6b69d79f1fc
#
_cell.length_a   1.000
_cell.length_b   1.000
_cell.length_c   1.000
_cell.angle_alpha   90.00
_cell.angle_beta   90.00
_cell.angle_gamma   90.00
#
_symmetry.space_group_name_H-M   'P 1'
#
loop_
_entity.id
_entity.type
_entity.pdbx_description
1 polymer ?
#
loop_
_entity_poly.entity_id
_entity_poly.type
_entity_poly.pdbx_seq_one_letter_code
_entity_poly.pdbx_strand_id
1 'polypeptide(L)'
;MERGGGGSGGFGGGGISGFQESDSDPFASGGMGGRSGSGGGFGDDMDNMGGYGGSSKGADGYGEPRGPKGLAAKAGPKKGMVLGSKQKTNRFMDALRQEGESVEAEYTKGNEASTQVPQVPQESVNIIVEEKLNVHLSKDGGLESMEVQGTMMMEIQNEDDAFVKVKIDTGANEGYQFKTHPNIDKQLHANEGILGLKDPNRPFPCGSALGILKWRFQSRDESKVPIVINCWPSVSGGESFVSIEYEASDVMEYENVSIIIPLPSSREPPTINSCDGEFAVDSRRNELVWTIDLIDDSNRNGSMEFVTPACDGELFFPVQVNFSARSTLCDVRIVGVSRTTDDTPVKYGGETKLTVEEYTVA
;
A
#
# COMPACT_ATOMS: atom_id res chain seq x y z
N MET A 1 67.82 8.83 44.98
CA MET A 1 68.71 8.59 43.82
C MET A 1 67.80 8.44 42.65
N GLU A 2 67.65 9.46 41.96
CA GLU A 2 68.18 9.90 40.63
C GLU A 2 67.27 9.38 39.54
N ARG A 3 66.60 10.38 38.95
CA ARG A 3 66.77 10.95 37.59
C ARG A 3 66.27 9.98 36.48
N GLY A 4 65.50 10.37 35.52
CA GLY A 4 65.21 11.63 34.83
C GLY A 4 65.01 11.32 33.35
N GLY A 5 64.34 12.16 32.68
CA GLY A 5 64.26 12.24 31.20
C GLY A 5 62.90 11.86 30.66
N GLY A 6 62.05 12.66 30.08
CA GLY A 6 62.31 13.83 29.22
C GLY A 6 62.19 13.38 27.77
N GLY A 7 61.03 13.57 27.12
CA GLY A 7 60.87 13.33 25.69
C GLY A 7 59.56 13.92 25.19
N SER A 8 59.67 15.14 24.77
CA SER A 8 58.68 15.93 23.98
C SER A 8 58.68 15.45 22.53
N GLY A 9 57.51 15.45 21.90
CA GLY A 9 57.51 15.44 20.46
C GLY A 9 56.27 14.98 19.76
N GLY A 10 55.59 15.86 19.07
CA GLY A 10 54.94 15.56 17.83
C GLY A 10 53.42 15.72 17.78
N PHE A 11 52.98 16.95 17.52
CA PHE A 11 51.69 17.25 16.91
C PHE A 11 51.69 16.70 15.48
N GLY A 12 50.81 15.74 15.20
CA GLY A 12 50.50 15.30 13.85
C GLY A 12 49.04 15.58 13.57
N GLY A 13 48.71 16.62 12.85
CA GLY A 13 47.41 16.91 12.33
C GLY A 13 47.05 15.89 11.27
N GLY A 14 46.04 15.09 11.54
CA GLY A 14 45.40 14.19 10.58
C GLY A 14 44.06 14.80 10.15
N GLY A 15 43.99 15.11 8.84
CA GLY A 15 42.88 15.79 8.23
C GLY A 15 41.59 15.00 8.36
N ILE A 16 40.54 15.73 8.61
CA ILE A 16 39.16 15.31 8.53
C ILE A 16 38.87 15.06 7.05
N SER A 17 38.89 13.80 6.60
CA SER A 17 38.37 13.39 5.33
C SER A 17 36.86 13.55 5.36
N GLY A 18 36.34 14.46 4.54
CA GLY A 18 34.91 14.72 4.39
C GLY A 18 34.15 13.45 4.05
N PHE A 19 33.15 13.20 4.85
CA PHE A 19 32.07 12.30 4.47
C PHE A 19 31.34 12.90 3.29
N GLN A 20 31.54 12.31 2.14
CA GLN A 20 30.72 12.53 0.95
C GLN A 20 29.40 11.81 1.23
N GLU A 21 28.37 12.57 1.62
CA GLU A 21 26.99 12.10 1.67
C GLU A 21 26.61 11.68 0.23
N SER A 22 26.61 10.37 0.00
CA SER A 22 25.91 9.81 -1.14
C SER A 22 24.41 9.84 -0.81
N ASP A 23 23.69 10.77 -1.42
CA ASP A 23 22.23 10.84 -1.44
C ASP A 23 21.65 9.62 -2.20
N SER A 24 21.75 8.46 -1.61
CA SER A 24 20.96 7.31 -2.02
C SER A 24 19.66 7.33 -1.24
N ASP A 25 18.58 7.72 -1.90
CA ASP A 25 17.24 7.71 -1.31
C ASP A 25 16.84 6.24 -1.00
N PRO A 26 16.75 5.81 0.27
CA PRO A 26 16.44 4.43 0.62
C PRO A 26 15.01 4.02 0.22
N PHE A 27 14.20 4.97 -0.25
CA PHE A 27 12.84 4.75 -0.73
C PHE A 27 12.72 4.70 -2.26
N ALA A 28 13.84 4.78 -3.00
CA ALA A 28 13.84 4.87 -4.46
C ALA A 28 13.83 3.52 -5.20
N SER A 29 14.02 2.38 -4.52
CA SER A 29 14.04 1.07 -5.18
C SER A 29 12.77 0.26 -4.86
N GLY A 30 11.82 0.27 -5.79
CA GLY A 30 10.62 -0.55 -5.73
C GLY A 30 9.52 -0.03 -6.64
N GLY A 31 9.77 -0.01 -7.95
CA GLY A 31 8.78 0.40 -8.93
C GLY A 31 9.06 -0.20 -10.29
N MET A 32 8.66 -1.45 -10.51
CA MET A 32 8.37 -1.94 -11.86
C MET A 32 6.91 -2.32 -11.94
N GLY A 33 6.16 -1.51 -12.72
CA GLY A 33 4.99 -1.95 -13.47
C GLY A 33 3.64 -1.85 -12.78
N GLY A 34 2.89 -0.79 -13.09
CA GLY A 34 1.45 -0.72 -12.84
C GLY A 34 0.90 0.67 -13.10
N ARG A 35 0.35 0.87 -14.29
CA ARG A 35 -0.38 2.09 -14.72
C ARG A 35 -1.57 2.37 -13.83
N SER A 36 -1.68 3.58 -13.39
CA SER A 36 -2.80 4.51 -13.53
C SER A 36 -3.03 5.35 -12.28
N GLY A 37 -2.92 6.67 -12.45
CA GLY A 37 -3.92 7.60 -12.00
C GLY A 37 -3.61 8.44 -10.78
N SER A 38 -3.32 9.69 -11.05
CA SER A 38 -3.58 10.85 -10.20
C SER A 38 -2.62 11.10 -9.01
N GLY A 39 -1.46 11.64 -9.33
CA GLY A 39 -0.62 12.34 -8.37
C GLY A 39 -0.80 13.85 -8.52
N GLY A 40 -1.33 14.51 -7.50
CA GLY A 40 -1.31 15.97 -7.41
C GLY A 40 0.12 16.46 -7.24
N GLY A 41 0.72 16.94 -8.32
CA GLY A 41 1.98 17.66 -8.30
C GLY A 41 1.72 19.10 -7.93
N PHE A 42 2.44 19.62 -6.93
CA PHE A 42 2.59 21.05 -6.74
C PHE A 42 3.49 21.59 -7.86
N GLY A 43 2.88 22.25 -8.88
CA GLY A 43 3.57 23.02 -9.88
C GLY A 43 3.86 24.41 -9.34
N ASP A 44 5.12 24.82 -9.41
CA ASP A 44 5.53 26.20 -9.31
C ASP A 44 5.08 26.95 -10.57
N ASP A 45 4.11 27.86 -10.41
CA ASP A 45 3.85 28.91 -11.38
C ASP A 45 4.89 30.02 -11.18
N MET A 46 5.75 30.22 -12.17
CA MET A 46 6.47 31.46 -12.37
C MET A 46 6.29 31.90 -13.81
N ASP A 47 5.68 33.07 -13.90
CA ASP A 47 5.51 33.95 -15.04
C ASP A 47 6.66 33.95 -16.05
N ASN A 48 6.32 33.93 -17.32
CA ASN A 48 7.04 34.75 -18.28
C ASN A 48 6.13 35.27 -19.40
N MET A 49 5.97 36.57 -19.40
CA MET A 49 5.43 37.40 -20.48
C MET A 49 6.44 37.49 -21.63
N GLY A 50 5.88 37.53 -22.84
CA GLY A 50 6.40 38.42 -23.85
C GLY A 50 6.81 37.85 -25.19
N GLY A 51 6.10 38.29 -26.24
CA GLY A 51 6.81 38.79 -27.40
C GLY A 51 6.51 38.19 -28.78
N TYR A 52 5.55 38.75 -29.47
CA TYR A 52 5.57 39.19 -30.89
C TYR A 52 6.35 38.42 -31.97
N GLY A 53 5.63 38.05 -33.02
CA GLY A 53 5.94 38.59 -34.36
C GLY A 53 6.52 37.63 -35.39
N GLY A 54 5.86 37.59 -36.57
CA GLY A 54 6.62 37.47 -37.81
C GLY A 54 6.15 36.48 -38.86
N SER A 55 5.42 36.98 -39.79
CA SER A 55 5.07 36.53 -41.15
C SER A 55 6.23 35.95 -41.99
N SER A 56 5.93 35.03 -42.90
CA SER A 56 6.05 35.17 -44.39
C SER A 56 6.10 33.80 -45.05
N LYS A 57 5.17 33.49 -45.98
CA LYS A 57 5.23 33.63 -47.46
C LYS A 57 6.13 32.62 -48.19
N GLY A 58 5.50 31.95 -49.16
CA GLY A 58 6.05 31.42 -50.42
C GLY A 58 5.53 30.01 -50.70
N ALA A 59 4.65 29.71 -51.56
CA ALA A 59 4.42 29.92 -53.00
C ALA A 59 4.86 28.71 -53.83
N ASP A 60 3.92 28.30 -54.72
CA ASP A 60 4.04 27.58 -56.01
C ASP A 60 3.94 26.04 -55.93
N GLY A 61 3.13 25.34 -56.73
CA GLY A 61 2.28 25.64 -57.86
C GLY A 61 1.95 24.38 -58.66
N TYR A 62 0.88 24.42 -59.44
CA TYR A 62 0.47 23.51 -60.54
C TYR A 62 -0.15 22.16 -60.17
N GLY A 63 -1.31 21.72 -60.63
CA GLY A 63 -2.13 21.91 -61.79
C GLY A 63 -3.43 21.08 -61.73
N GLU A 64 -4.50 21.62 -62.25
CA GLU A 64 -5.78 21.00 -62.56
C GLU A 64 -5.71 20.09 -63.80
N PRO A 65 -6.71 19.21 -64.12
CA PRO A 65 -8.03 19.67 -64.51
C PRO A 65 -9.28 18.78 -64.27
N ARG A 66 -10.41 19.45 -64.12
CA ARG A 66 -11.78 19.20 -64.63
C ARG A 66 -12.55 17.91 -64.37
N GLY A 67 -13.58 17.96 -63.64
CA GLY A 67 -14.98 17.89 -63.47
C GLY A 67 -15.78 16.68 -64.03
N PRO A 68 -17.09 16.45 -63.77
CA PRO A 68 -18.16 17.42 -63.58
C PRO A 68 -19.19 17.18 -62.44
N LYS A 69 -19.95 18.16 -62.18
CA LYS A 69 -21.20 18.44 -61.45
C LYS A 69 -22.07 17.25 -60.99
N GLY A 70 -22.47 17.29 -59.67
CA GLY A 70 -23.61 16.55 -59.14
C GLY A 70 -23.97 16.99 -57.73
N LEU A 71 -25.02 17.81 -57.63
CA LEU A 71 -26.05 17.98 -56.59
C LEU A 71 -25.68 18.04 -55.11
N ALA A 72 -26.04 19.14 -54.50
CA ALA A 72 -26.02 19.51 -53.11
C ALA A 72 -26.87 18.59 -52.21
N ALA A 73 -26.27 18.16 -51.07
CA ALA A 73 -27.02 17.80 -49.89
C ALA A 73 -26.25 18.36 -48.66
N LYS A 74 -26.92 19.25 -47.94
CA LYS A 74 -26.46 19.83 -46.67
C LYS A 74 -26.32 18.70 -45.62
N ALA A 75 -25.11 18.38 -45.20
CA ALA A 75 -24.86 17.56 -44.03
C ALA A 75 -24.51 18.49 -42.86
N GLY A 76 -25.40 18.51 -41.87
CA GLY A 76 -25.14 19.15 -40.56
C GLY A 76 -24.12 18.39 -39.74
N PRO A 77 -23.56 19.00 -38.68
CA PRO A 77 -22.47 18.42 -37.91
C PRO A 77 -22.93 17.18 -37.14
N LYS A 78 -22.18 16.09 -37.28
CA LYS A 78 -22.35 14.84 -36.52
C LYS A 78 -22.03 15.09 -35.06
N LYS A 79 -23.05 15.16 -34.21
CA LYS A 79 -22.90 15.11 -32.76
C LYS A 79 -22.49 13.70 -32.35
N GLY A 80 -21.30 13.57 -31.73
CA GLY A 80 -20.85 12.35 -31.09
C GLY A 80 -21.82 11.89 -29.99
N MET A 81 -22.04 10.58 -29.91
CA MET A 81 -22.85 9.95 -28.88
C MET A 81 -22.20 10.16 -27.51
N VAL A 82 -22.84 10.90 -26.62
CA VAL A 82 -22.50 10.99 -25.21
C VAL A 82 -23.20 9.82 -24.48
N LEU A 83 -22.45 8.81 -24.06
CA LEU A 83 -22.94 7.76 -23.18
C LEU A 83 -23.04 8.32 -21.76
N GLY A 84 -24.23 8.24 -21.19
CA GLY A 84 -24.48 8.41 -19.76
C GLY A 84 -24.99 9.77 -19.32
N SER A 85 -26.28 10.03 -19.49
CA SER A 85 -26.98 10.96 -18.63
C SER A 85 -28.30 10.33 -18.15
N LYS A 86 -28.54 10.45 -16.84
CA LYS A 86 -29.78 10.02 -16.18
C LYS A 86 -31.09 10.55 -16.83
N GLN A 87 -30.97 11.58 -17.66
CA GLN A 87 -32.12 12.15 -18.44
C GLN A 87 -32.62 11.25 -19.56
N LYS A 88 -31.82 10.31 -20.10
CA LYS A 88 -32.28 9.40 -21.15
C LYS A 88 -33.12 8.24 -20.62
N THR A 89 -32.84 7.82 -19.41
CA THR A 89 -33.58 6.71 -18.75
C THR A 89 -35.02 7.16 -18.45
N ASN A 90 -35.19 8.39 -17.97
CA ASN A 90 -36.53 8.91 -17.69
C ASN A 90 -37.39 9.10 -18.95
N ARG A 91 -36.82 9.54 -20.06
CA ARG A 91 -37.54 9.67 -21.37
C ARG A 91 -37.93 8.30 -21.94
N PHE A 92 -37.13 7.28 -21.75
CA PHE A 92 -37.46 5.93 -22.19
C PHE A 92 -38.59 5.34 -21.35
N MET A 93 -38.58 5.55 -20.04
CA MET A 93 -39.63 5.12 -19.11
C MET A 93 -40.96 5.87 -19.36
N ASP A 94 -40.89 7.16 -19.72
CA ASP A 94 -42.08 7.93 -20.07
C ASP A 94 -42.68 7.49 -21.43
N ALA A 95 -41.86 7.08 -22.38
CA ALA A 95 -42.31 6.52 -23.65
C ALA A 95 -43.01 5.14 -23.47
N LEU A 96 -42.47 4.26 -22.63
CA LEU A 96 -43.07 2.96 -22.31
C LEU A 96 -44.43 3.10 -21.58
N ARG A 97 -44.58 4.12 -20.71
CA ARG A 97 -45.87 4.44 -20.08
C ARG A 97 -46.92 4.96 -21.06
N GLN A 98 -46.48 5.61 -22.09
CA GLN A 98 -47.40 6.16 -23.14
C GLN A 98 -47.89 5.08 -24.09
N GLU A 99 -47.18 3.96 -24.23
CA GLU A 99 -47.59 2.80 -25.05
C GLU A 99 -48.44 1.78 -24.27
N GLY A 100 -48.81 2.06 -23.01
CA GLY A 100 -49.79 1.27 -22.25
C GLY A 100 -49.24 -0.02 -21.66
N GLU A 101 -47.93 -0.24 -21.65
CA GLU A 101 -47.32 -1.32 -20.91
C GLU A 101 -47.20 -0.95 -19.41
N SER A 102 -47.86 -1.77 -18.56
CA SER A 102 -47.71 -1.67 -17.12
C SER A 102 -46.31 -2.15 -16.73
N VAL A 103 -45.36 -1.21 -16.62
CA VAL A 103 -44.08 -1.49 -16.01
C VAL A 103 -44.32 -1.65 -14.50
N GLU A 104 -44.49 -2.88 -14.05
CA GLU A 104 -44.63 -3.17 -12.65
C GLU A 104 -43.38 -2.67 -11.90
N ALA A 105 -43.64 -1.99 -10.78
CA ALA A 105 -42.67 -1.27 -9.97
C ALA A 105 -41.68 -2.19 -9.18
N GLU A 106 -41.42 -3.40 -9.66
CA GLU A 106 -40.53 -4.35 -8.98
C GLU A 106 -39.05 -4.12 -9.29
N TYR A 107 -38.69 -3.37 -10.35
CA TYR A 107 -37.29 -3.11 -10.68
C TYR A 107 -36.70 -1.85 -10.04
N THR A 108 -37.49 -1.06 -9.33
CA THR A 108 -37.00 0.16 -8.64
C THR A 108 -36.85 0.00 -7.13
N LYS A 109 -37.12 -1.16 -6.57
CA LYS A 109 -36.94 -1.45 -5.12
C LYS A 109 -35.62 -2.14 -4.76
N GLY A 110 -34.73 -2.30 -5.73
CA GLY A 110 -33.48 -3.04 -5.52
C GLY A 110 -32.22 -2.19 -5.29
N ASN A 111 -32.29 -0.85 -5.21
CA ASN A 111 -31.05 -0.07 -5.05
C ASN A 111 -31.18 1.26 -4.30
N GLU A 112 -32.14 1.41 -3.39
CA GLU A 112 -32.18 2.52 -2.43
C GLU A 112 -32.38 2.05 -1.00
N ALA A 113 -31.84 0.90 -0.65
CA ALA A 113 -31.31 0.70 0.68
C ALA A 113 -29.82 1.02 0.58
N SER A 114 -29.47 2.31 0.48
CA SER A 114 -28.27 2.78 1.13
C SER A 114 -28.51 2.43 2.60
N THR A 115 -28.01 1.27 3.02
CA THR A 115 -27.65 1.06 4.40
C THR A 115 -26.77 2.26 4.70
N GLN A 116 -27.34 3.29 5.33
CA GLN A 116 -26.59 4.26 6.07
C GLN A 116 -25.91 3.41 7.15
N VAL A 117 -24.73 2.90 6.81
CA VAL A 117 -23.75 2.50 7.80
C VAL A 117 -23.71 3.72 8.71
N PRO A 118 -23.97 3.60 10.02
CA PRO A 118 -23.86 4.73 10.92
C PRO A 118 -22.50 5.34 10.65
N GLN A 119 -22.46 6.54 10.08
CA GLN A 119 -21.20 7.27 9.93
C GLN A 119 -20.80 7.53 11.38
N VAL A 120 -19.83 6.73 11.84
CA VAL A 120 -19.10 7.06 13.06
C VAL A 120 -18.65 8.51 12.87
N PRO A 121 -18.94 9.42 13.81
CA PRO A 121 -18.52 10.81 13.70
C PRO A 121 -17.03 10.82 13.40
N GLN A 122 -16.68 11.17 12.18
CA GLN A 122 -15.30 11.20 11.75
C GLN A 122 -14.73 12.51 12.32
N GLU A 123 -13.71 12.39 13.14
CA GLU A 123 -13.00 13.56 13.67
C GLU A 123 -12.43 14.38 12.51
N SER A 124 -12.27 15.68 12.68
CA SER A 124 -11.78 16.55 11.61
C SER A 124 -10.33 16.29 11.22
N VAL A 125 -9.55 15.70 12.11
CA VAL A 125 -8.18 15.24 11.87
C VAL A 125 -8.16 13.72 11.96
N ASN A 126 -7.73 13.04 10.91
CA ASN A 126 -7.55 11.59 10.88
C ASN A 126 -6.10 11.26 10.60
N ILE A 127 -5.54 10.30 11.35
CA ILE A 127 -4.17 9.83 11.16
C ILE A 127 -4.24 8.34 10.85
N ILE A 128 -3.72 7.97 9.68
CA ILE A 128 -3.71 6.60 9.18
C ILE A 128 -2.25 6.12 9.18
N VAL A 129 -2.00 5.00 9.84
CA VAL A 129 -0.71 4.34 9.90
C VAL A 129 -0.81 3.03 9.14
N GLU A 130 -0.10 2.93 8.03
CA GLU A 130 -0.09 1.74 7.19
C GLU A 130 1.31 1.15 7.11
N GLU A 131 1.42 -0.16 7.32
CA GLU A 131 2.62 -0.94 7.01
C GLU A 131 2.34 -1.98 5.94
N LYS A 132 3.33 -2.19 5.08
CA LYS A 132 3.40 -3.24 4.07
C LYS A 132 4.59 -4.13 4.37
N LEU A 133 4.35 -5.42 4.34
CA LEU A 133 5.33 -6.45 4.65
C LEU A 133 5.64 -7.29 3.41
N ASN A 134 6.94 -7.46 3.15
CA ASN A 134 7.48 -8.39 2.16
C ASN A 134 8.40 -9.37 2.88
N VAL A 135 8.21 -10.68 2.67
CA VAL A 135 9.01 -11.75 3.28
C VAL A 135 9.28 -12.85 2.26
N HIS A 136 10.53 -13.29 2.18
CA HIS A 136 10.93 -14.45 1.42
C HIS A 136 11.66 -15.43 2.33
N LEU A 137 11.08 -16.59 2.50
CA LEU A 137 11.64 -17.71 3.25
C LEU A 137 12.11 -18.81 2.29
N SER A 138 13.19 -19.49 2.65
CA SER A 138 13.60 -20.71 1.96
C SER A 138 12.77 -21.90 2.44
N LYS A 139 12.40 -22.80 1.51
CA LYS A 139 11.75 -24.08 1.83
C LYS A 139 12.58 -24.99 2.73
N ASP A 140 13.91 -24.86 2.64
CA ASP A 140 14.86 -25.61 3.49
C ASP A 140 15.03 -24.98 4.89
N GLY A 141 14.28 -23.92 5.16
CA GLY A 141 14.35 -23.09 6.36
C GLY A 141 15.26 -21.87 6.15
N GLY A 142 14.99 -20.83 6.93
CA GLY A 142 15.76 -19.60 6.96
C GLY A 142 15.11 -18.43 6.22
N LEU A 143 15.44 -17.23 6.66
CA LEU A 143 14.97 -15.98 6.09
C LEU A 143 15.93 -15.49 4.99
N GLU A 144 15.47 -15.45 3.74
CA GLU A 144 16.24 -14.86 2.64
C GLU A 144 16.20 -13.33 2.69
N SER A 145 15.01 -12.77 2.85
CA SER A 145 14.82 -11.32 2.99
C SER A 145 13.49 -10.99 3.67
N MET A 146 13.49 -9.91 4.45
CA MET A 146 12.31 -9.28 5.02
C MET A 146 12.42 -7.77 4.85
N GLU A 147 11.35 -7.17 4.39
CA GLU A 147 11.22 -5.72 4.27
C GLU A 147 9.89 -5.24 4.83
N VAL A 148 9.95 -4.20 5.65
CA VAL A 148 8.79 -3.46 6.16
C VAL A 148 8.84 -2.06 5.61
N GLN A 149 7.76 -1.60 5.01
CA GLN A 149 7.59 -0.23 4.55
C GLN A 149 6.36 0.37 5.22
N GLY A 150 6.54 1.47 5.95
CA GLY A 150 5.44 2.12 6.63
C GLY A 150 5.26 3.57 6.23
N THR A 151 4.04 4.05 6.34
CA THR A 151 3.67 5.43 6.11
C THR A 151 2.63 5.89 7.13
N MET A 152 2.89 7.03 7.75
CA MET A 152 1.89 7.76 8.54
C MET A 152 1.34 8.88 7.66
N MET A 153 0.03 8.83 7.42
CA MET A 153 -0.72 9.82 6.64
C MET A 153 -1.64 10.60 7.58
N MET A 154 -1.79 11.88 7.30
CA MET A 154 -2.74 12.75 8.00
C MET A 154 -3.70 13.34 6.98
N GLU A 155 -4.99 13.23 7.26
CA GLU A 155 -6.07 13.84 6.50
C GLU A 155 -6.82 14.82 7.39
N ILE A 156 -6.98 16.05 6.92
CA ILE A 156 -7.71 17.11 7.61
C ILE A 156 -8.92 17.49 6.77
N GLN A 157 -10.10 17.47 7.37
CA GLN A 157 -11.34 17.76 6.67
C GLN A 157 -11.81 19.20 6.87
N ASN A 158 -11.37 19.86 7.96
CA ASN A 158 -11.77 21.22 8.32
C ASN A 158 -10.57 22.17 8.32
N GLU A 159 -10.67 23.29 7.60
CA GLU A 159 -9.63 24.33 7.55
C GLU A 159 -9.30 24.94 8.90
N ASP A 160 -10.26 25.01 9.82
CA ASP A 160 -10.07 25.52 11.18
C ASP A 160 -9.09 24.66 12.01
N ASP A 161 -8.98 23.38 11.67
CA ASP A 161 -8.09 22.41 12.31
C ASP A 161 -6.82 22.11 11.49
N ALA A 162 -6.54 22.92 10.45
CA ALA A 162 -5.38 22.71 9.58
C ALA A 162 -4.05 23.21 10.18
N PHE A 163 -4.09 23.99 11.25
CA PHE A 163 -2.90 24.50 11.96
C PHE A 163 -2.57 23.62 13.17
N VAL A 164 -2.09 22.40 12.88
CA VAL A 164 -1.81 21.39 13.91
C VAL A 164 -0.39 20.84 13.83
N LYS A 165 0.02 20.20 14.90
CA LYS A 165 1.23 19.39 14.99
C LYS A 165 0.93 18.08 15.68
N VAL A 166 1.59 17.01 15.23
CA VAL A 166 1.41 15.64 15.75
C VAL A 166 2.63 15.29 16.57
N LYS A 167 2.44 14.96 17.83
CA LYS A 167 3.48 14.39 18.67
C LYS A 167 3.45 12.88 18.56
N ILE A 168 4.60 12.29 18.23
CA ILE A 168 4.80 10.85 18.13
C ILE A 168 5.87 10.38 19.10
N ASP A 169 5.77 9.12 19.46
CA ASP A 169 6.82 8.36 20.12
C ASP A 169 7.25 7.25 19.15
N THR A 170 8.51 7.18 18.86
CA THR A 170 9.08 6.19 17.92
C THR A 170 9.76 5.02 18.64
N GLY A 171 9.58 4.85 19.94
CA GLY A 171 10.07 3.72 20.68
C GLY A 171 11.52 3.30 20.37
N ALA A 172 11.83 2.04 20.59
CA ALA A 172 13.13 1.44 20.27
C ALA A 172 13.07 0.70 18.93
N ASN A 173 13.10 1.43 17.82
CA ASN A 173 13.04 0.88 16.47
C ASN A 173 14.43 0.67 15.87
N GLU A 174 15.19 -0.28 16.41
CA GLU A 174 16.52 -0.60 15.90
C GLU A 174 16.48 -1.08 14.45
N GLY A 175 17.30 -0.48 13.60
CA GLY A 175 17.38 -0.80 12.17
C GLY A 175 16.33 -0.11 11.29
N TYR A 176 15.35 0.57 11.86
CA TYR A 176 14.38 1.34 11.09
C TYR A 176 14.95 2.68 10.63
N GLN A 177 14.68 3.03 9.39
CA GLN A 177 15.06 4.31 8.80
C GLN A 177 13.80 5.16 8.63
N PHE A 178 13.81 6.37 9.20
CA PHE A 178 12.68 7.29 9.15
C PHE A 178 12.96 8.45 8.19
N LYS A 179 11.93 8.85 7.44
CA LYS A 179 11.97 10.00 6.53
C LYS A 179 10.70 10.82 6.69
N THR A 180 10.86 12.08 7.09
CA THR A 180 9.73 13.03 7.16
C THR A 180 9.43 13.62 5.77
N HIS A 181 8.18 14.08 5.58
CA HIS A 181 7.82 14.85 4.40
C HIS A 181 8.73 16.10 4.27
N PRO A 182 9.10 16.55 3.04
CA PRO A 182 10.01 17.69 2.85
C PRO A 182 9.59 18.99 3.54
N ASN A 183 8.29 19.21 3.71
CA ASN A 183 7.74 20.40 4.38
C ASN A 183 7.66 20.28 5.90
N ILE A 184 7.92 19.11 6.47
CA ILE A 184 7.99 18.89 7.92
C ILE A 184 9.31 19.42 8.45
N ASP A 185 9.28 20.03 9.63
CA ASP A 185 10.47 20.49 10.34
C ASP A 185 11.25 19.28 10.89
N LYS A 186 12.40 19.02 10.28
CA LYS A 186 13.26 17.89 10.67
C LYS A 186 13.88 18.06 12.04
N GLN A 187 14.16 19.31 12.47
CA GLN A 187 14.77 19.58 13.77
C GLN A 187 13.75 19.37 14.89
N LEU A 188 12.55 19.86 14.70
CA LEU A 188 11.44 19.65 15.63
C LEU A 188 11.12 18.17 15.80
N HIS A 189 11.11 17.42 14.70
CA HIS A 189 10.94 15.97 14.75
C HIS A 189 12.08 15.27 15.48
N ALA A 190 13.33 15.60 15.16
CA ALA A 190 14.49 14.94 15.75
C ALA A 190 14.65 15.22 17.25
N ASN A 191 14.33 16.43 17.71
CA ASN A 191 14.55 16.85 19.10
C ASN A 191 13.35 16.50 20.01
N GLU A 192 12.13 16.59 19.49
CA GLU A 192 10.92 16.55 20.30
C GLU A 192 9.93 15.46 19.87
N GLY A 193 10.18 14.76 18.76
CA GLY A 193 9.23 13.78 18.21
C GLY A 193 7.95 14.45 17.68
N ILE A 194 8.04 15.71 17.19
CA ILE A 194 6.90 16.46 16.71
C ILE A 194 6.93 16.58 15.19
N LEU A 195 5.85 16.18 14.53
CA LEU A 195 5.63 16.37 13.11
C LEU A 195 4.80 17.64 12.90
N GLY A 196 5.46 18.75 12.61
CA GLY A 196 4.86 20.04 12.30
C GLY A 196 5.48 20.62 11.03
N LEU A 197 4.77 21.54 10.36
CA LEU A 197 5.31 22.21 9.18
C LEU A 197 6.46 23.15 9.57
N LYS A 198 7.44 23.32 8.66
CA LYS A 198 8.55 24.29 8.81
C LYS A 198 8.10 25.71 9.05
N ASP A 199 6.99 26.09 8.39
CA ASP A 199 6.32 27.37 8.63
C ASP A 199 5.06 27.11 9.45
N PRO A 200 5.04 27.46 10.74
CA PRO A 200 3.90 27.24 11.62
C PRO A 200 2.66 28.08 11.26
N ASN A 201 2.80 29.10 10.41
CA ASN A 201 1.71 29.91 9.91
C ASN A 201 1.06 29.35 8.64
N ARG A 202 1.61 28.26 8.10
CA ARG A 202 1.05 27.57 6.96
C ARG A 202 0.14 26.43 7.43
N PRO A 203 -1.09 26.31 6.86
CA PRO A 203 -1.95 25.18 7.18
C PRO A 203 -1.47 23.91 6.46
N PHE A 204 -1.81 22.76 7.02
CA PHE A 204 -1.77 21.50 6.27
C PHE A 204 -2.87 21.49 5.19
N PRO A 205 -2.69 20.75 4.08
CA PRO A 205 -3.72 20.64 3.05
C PRO A 205 -4.98 19.94 3.62
N CYS A 206 -6.16 20.46 3.26
CA CYS A 206 -7.43 19.87 3.62
C CYS A 206 -8.00 19.03 2.48
N GLY A 207 -8.79 17.99 2.81
CA GLY A 207 -9.50 17.14 1.86
C GLY A 207 -8.63 16.13 1.12
N SER A 208 -7.38 15.96 1.51
CA SER A 208 -6.47 14.95 0.96
C SER A 208 -5.51 14.42 2.01
N ALA A 209 -5.26 13.11 1.98
CA ALA A 209 -4.29 12.48 2.85
C ALA A 209 -2.85 12.87 2.45
N LEU A 210 -2.07 13.35 3.40
CA LEU A 210 -0.67 13.72 3.24
C LEU A 210 0.20 12.76 4.03
N GLY A 211 1.16 12.09 3.37
CA GLY A 211 2.18 11.28 4.06
C GLY A 211 3.15 12.19 4.81
N ILE A 212 3.08 12.22 6.14
CA ILE A 212 3.91 13.09 7.00
C ILE A 212 5.17 12.41 7.50
N LEU A 213 5.17 11.08 7.65
CA LEU A 213 6.30 10.25 8.06
C LEU A 213 6.30 8.95 7.27
N LYS A 214 7.47 8.49 6.87
CA LYS A 214 7.68 7.18 6.26
C LYS A 214 8.82 6.47 7.00
N TRP A 215 8.76 5.14 6.99
CA TRP A 215 9.85 4.32 7.51
C TRP A 215 10.06 3.08 6.66
N ARG A 216 11.25 2.54 6.77
CA ARG A 216 11.66 1.31 6.11
C ARG A 216 12.57 0.52 7.04
N PHE A 217 12.38 -0.78 7.03
CA PHE A 217 13.22 -1.74 7.74
C PHE A 217 13.53 -2.91 6.82
N GLN A 218 14.76 -3.40 6.87
CA GLN A 218 15.17 -4.60 6.17
C GLN A 218 15.96 -5.50 7.11
N SER A 219 15.71 -6.81 7.06
CA SER A 219 16.36 -7.77 7.92
C SER A 219 16.58 -9.12 7.21
N ARG A 220 17.54 -9.87 7.74
CA ARG A 220 17.74 -11.30 7.50
C ARG A 220 17.72 -12.08 8.80
N ASP A 221 17.27 -11.47 9.88
CA ASP A 221 17.14 -12.09 11.20
C ASP A 221 15.79 -12.80 11.26
N GLU A 222 15.83 -14.12 11.33
CA GLU A 222 14.65 -14.99 11.38
C GLU A 222 13.76 -14.69 12.59
N SER A 223 14.33 -14.23 13.70
CA SER A 223 13.58 -13.88 14.90
C SER A 223 12.59 -12.72 14.69
N LYS A 224 12.68 -12.00 13.56
CA LYS A 224 11.79 -10.90 13.18
C LYS A 224 10.64 -11.35 12.30
N VAL A 225 10.64 -12.60 11.83
CA VAL A 225 9.60 -13.14 10.97
C VAL A 225 8.29 -13.28 11.75
N PRO A 226 7.19 -12.69 11.27
CA PRO A 226 5.92 -12.72 12.00
C PRO A 226 5.28 -14.12 12.04
N ILE A 227 5.30 -14.86 10.93
CA ILE A 227 4.74 -16.20 10.81
C ILE A 227 5.73 -17.09 10.05
N VAL A 228 6.30 -18.08 10.69
CA VAL A 228 7.15 -19.08 10.02
C VAL A 228 6.27 -20.19 9.47
N ILE A 229 6.52 -20.62 8.24
CA ILE A 229 5.84 -21.74 7.60
C ILE A 229 6.87 -22.82 7.29
N ASN A 230 6.56 -24.04 7.72
CA ASN A 230 7.32 -25.22 7.38
C ASN A 230 6.43 -26.18 6.59
N CYS A 231 6.90 -26.65 5.43
CA CYS A 231 6.17 -27.56 4.56
C CYS A 231 7.07 -28.74 4.18
N TRP A 232 6.61 -29.96 4.48
CA TRP A 232 7.37 -31.21 4.28
C TRP A 232 6.59 -32.17 3.38
N PRO A 233 6.76 -32.09 2.05
CA PRO A 233 6.24 -33.10 1.14
C PRO A 233 7.10 -34.37 1.17
N SER A 234 6.45 -35.52 1.20
CA SER A 234 7.10 -36.82 1.11
C SER A 234 6.34 -37.77 0.20
N VAL A 235 7.03 -38.64 -0.52
CA VAL A 235 6.40 -39.57 -1.49
C VAL A 235 6.54 -41.01 -1.00
N SER A 236 5.42 -41.74 -0.92
CA SER A 236 5.39 -43.14 -0.54
C SER A 236 4.19 -43.86 -1.16
N GLY A 237 4.36 -45.09 -1.63
CA GLY A 237 3.25 -45.96 -2.07
C GLY A 237 2.42 -45.46 -3.25
N GLY A 238 2.94 -44.51 -4.04
CA GLY A 238 2.19 -43.92 -5.16
C GLY A 238 1.37 -42.68 -4.77
N GLU A 239 1.60 -42.15 -3.58
CA GLU A 239 0.97 -40.95 -3.02
C GLU A 239 2.02 -39.99 -2.51
N SER A 240 1.70 -38.71 -2.52
CA SER A 240 2.47 -37.64 -1.85
C SER A 240 1.73 -37.22 -0.58
N PHE A 241 2.41 -37.30 0.55
CA PHE A 241 1.96 -36.88 1.86
C PHE A 241 2.60 -35.54 2.15
N VAL A 242 1.81 -34.55 2.48
CA VAL A 242 2.27 -33.19 2.79
C VAL A 242 1.83 -32.82 4.20
N SER A 243 2.80 -32.49 5.04
CA SER A 243 2.58 -31.85 6.34
C SER A 243 3.04 -30.41 6.25
N ILE A 244 2.19 -29.48 6.65
CA ILE A 244 2.49 -28.05 6.69
C ILE A 244 2.09 -27.50 8.04
N GLU A 245 2.96 -26.67 8.63
CA GLU A 245 2.79 -26.07 9.95
C GLU A 245 3.08 -24.57 9.89
N TYR A 246 2.36 -23.79 10.67
CA TYR A 246 2.73 -22.43 10.95
C TYR A 246 3.12 -22.24 12.42
N GLU A 247 4.06 -21.32 12.64
CA GLU A 247 4.44 -20.81 13.95
C GLU A 247 4.41 -19.28 13.90
N ALA A 248 3.47 -18.66 14.64
CA ALA A 248 3.28 -17.23 14.68
C ALA A 248 3.98 -16.63 15.91
N SER A 249 4.68 -15.51 15.71
CA SER A 249 5.31 -14.74 16.79
C SER A 249 4.25 -14.12 17.72
N ASP A 250 4.65 -13.79 18.93
CA ASP A 250 3.80 -13.14 19.94
C ASP A 250 3.76 -11.61 19.84
N VAL A 251 4.31 -11.05 18.74
CA VAL A 251 4.42 -9.59 18.54
C VAL A 251 3.06 -8.93 18.38
N MET A 252 2.12 -9.63 17.71
CA MET A 252 0.78 -9.11 17.41
C MET A 252 -0.24 -10.23 17.19
N GLU A 253 -1.50 -9.84 17.05
CA GLU A 253 -2.56 -10.70 16.53
C GLU A 253 -2.61 -10.59 15.02
N TYR A 254 -2.88 -11.72 14.32
CA TYR A 254 -2.94 -11.79 12.87
C TYR A 254 -4.36 -12.14 12.44
N GLU A 255 -4.96 -11.25 11.65
CA GLU A 255 -6.34 -11.38 11.16
C GLU A 255 -6.38 -11.86 9.70
N ASN A 256 -7.39 -12.65 9.35
CA ASN A 256 -7.64 -13.13 7.98
C ASN A 256 -6.43 -13.82 7.37
N VAL A 257 -5.80 -14.69 8.13
CA VAL A 257 -4.62 -15.44 7.69
C VAL A 257 -5.02 -16.44 6.63
N SER A 258 -4.34 -16.44 5.49
CA SER A 258 -4.50 -17.43 4.44
C SER A 258 -3.14 -17.94 3.98
N ILE A 259 -2.98 -19.27 3.99
CA ILE A 259 -1.80 -19.99 3.54
C ILE A 259 -2.21 -20.71 2.26
N ILE A 260 -1.60 -20.34 1.13
CA ILE A 260 -1.95 -20.81 -0.19
C ILE A 260 -0.86 -21.77 -0.67
N ILE A 261 -1.23 -23.01 -0.87
CA ILE A 261 -0.33 -24.09 -1.26
C ILE A 261 -0.65 -24.48 -2.70
N PRO A 262 0.30 -24.37 -3.64
CA PRO A 262 0.13 -24.87 -4.99
C PRO A 262 -0.14 -26.39 -4.98
N LEU A 263 -1.00 -26.86 -5.85
CA LEU A 263 -1.30 -28.28 -6.02
C LEU A 263 -0.85 -28.76 -7.41
N PRO A 264 -0.40 -30.00 -7.51
CA PRO A 264 -0.13 -30.61 -8.81
C PRO A 264 -1.42 -30.65 -9.64
N SER A 265 -1.31 -30.48 -10.96
CA SER A 265 -2.44 -30.62 -11.88
C SER A 265 -2.94 -32.07 -11.89
N SER A 266 -3.85 -32.39 -11.01
CA SER A 266 -4.48 -33.70 -10.87
C SER A 266 -5.99 -33.61 -11.15
N ARG A 267 -6.59 -34.73 -11.60
CA ARG A 267 -8.05 -34.86 -11.68
C ARG A 267 -8.68 -35.14 -10.32
N GLU A 268 -7.89 -35.65 -9.40
CA GLU A 268 -8.33 -36.02 -8.06
C GLU A 268 -7.99 -34.87 -7.10
N PRO A 269 -8.96 -34.38 -6.32
CA PRO A 269 -8.70 -33.37 -5.30
C PRO A 269 -7.81 -33.95 -4.19
N PRO A 270 -7.10 -33.11 -3.44
CA PRO A 270 -6.34 -33.57 -2.28
C PRO A 270 -7.30 -34.15 -1.21
N THR A 271 -6.85 -35.17 -0.52
CA THR A 271 -7.54 -35.71 0.66
C THR A 271 -6.93 -35.07 1.90
N ILE A 272 -7.74 -34.29 2.65
CA ILE A 272 -7.28 -33.63 3.87
C ILE A 272 -7.47 -34.60 5.04
N ASN A 273 -6.38 -34.92 5.75
CA ASN A 273 -6.37 -35.82 6.91
C ASN A 273 -6.62 -35.04 8.22
N SER A 274 -6.00 -33.88 8.36
CA SER A 274 -6.18 -32.97 9.49
C SER A 274 -6.01 -31.52 9.05
N CYS A 275 -6.66 -30.59 9.73
CA CYS A 275 -6.54 -29.15 9.48
C CYS A 275 -6.97 -28.37 10.74
N ASP A 276 -6.09 -27.52 11.22
CA ASP A 276 -6.41 -26.54 12.26
C ASP A 276 -6.94 -25.27 11.57
N GLY A 277 -8.25 -25.05 11.61
CA GLY A 277 -8.95 -23.98 10.90
C GLY A 277 -9.79 -24.48 9.73
N GLU A 278 -9.94 -23.68 8.70
CA GLU A 278 -10.75 -23.98 7.53
C GLU A 278 -9.89 -24.14 6.26
N PHE A 279 -10.38 -24.88 5.29
CA PHE A 279 -9.71 -25.03 4.00
C PHE A 279 -10.67 -24.98 2.83
N ALA A 280 -10.16 -24.57 1.68
CA ALA A 280 -10.85 -24.64 0.40
C ALA A 280 -9.89 -25.03 -0.72
N VAL A 281 -10.39 -25.79 -1.70
CA VAL A 281 -9.62 -26.15 -2.90
C VAL A 281 -10.10 -25.32 -4.07
N ASP A 282 -9.21 -24.47 -4.62
CA ASP A 282 -9.46 -23.76 -5.88
C ASP A 282 -8.96 -24.60 -7.06
N SER A 283 -9.87 -25.38 -7.64
CA SER A 283 -9.56 -26.23 -8.79
C SER A 283 -9.22 -25.47 -10.08
N ARG A 284 -9.50 -24.15 -10.16
CA ARG A 284 -9.15 -23.35 -11.35
C ARG A 284 -7.71 -22.91 -11.32
N ARG A 285 -7.20 -22.61 -10.10
CA ARG A 285 -5.83 -22.19 -9.87
C ARG A 285 -4.92 -23.37 -9.52
N ASN A 286 -5.50 -24.53 -9.18
CA ASN A 286 -4.81 -25.66 -8.56
C ASN A 286 -4.13 -25.24 -7.26
N GLU A 287 -4.89 -24.70 -6.35
CA GLU A 287 -4.43 -24.21 -5.06
C GLU A 287 -5.27 -24.81 -3.93
N LEU A 288 -4.61 -25.14 -2.84
CA LEU A 288 -5.24 -25.41 -1.55
C LEU A 288 -5.07 -24.17 -0.68
N VAL A 289 -6.17 -23.57 -0.27
CA VAL A 289 -6.17 -22.37 0.59
C VAL A 289 -6.53 -22.82 1.99
N TRP A 290 -5.63 -22.64 2.92
CA TRP A 290 -5.82 -22.85 4.35
C TRP A 290 -6.07 -21.52 5.03
N THR A 291 -7.20 -21.38 5.75
CA THR A 291 -7.66 -20.12 6.32
C THR A 291 -7.79 -20.20 7.82
N ILE A 292 -7.26 -19.21 8.52
CA ILE A 292 -7.42 -19.01 9.96
C ILE A 292 -7.90 -17.56 10.16
N ASP A 293 -9.10 -17.38 10.72
CA ASP A 293 -9.71 -16.05 10.87
C ASP A 293 -8.86 -15.13 11.77
N LEU A 294 -8.34 -15.68 12.89
CA LEU A 294 -7.53 -14.96 13.85
C LEU A 294 -6.48 -15.90 14.44
N ILE A 295 -5.23 -15.45 14.45
CA ILE A 295 -4.16 -16.05 15.25
C ILE A 295 -3.86 -15.12 16.42
N ASP A 296 -4.03 -15.63 17.63
CA ASP A 296 -3.79 -14.96 18.91
C ASP A 296 -2.98 -15.86 19.87
N ASP A 297 -2.91 -15.54 21.14
CA ASP A 297 -2.15 -16.31 22.11
C ASP A 297 -2.64 -17.75 22.31
N SER A 298 -3.86 -18.06 21.89
CA SER A 298 -4.46 -19.39 22.04
C SER A 298 -4.08 -20.38 20.93
N ASN A 299 -3.64 -19.88 19.77
CA ASN A 299 -3.39 -20.68 18.57
C ASN A 299 -2.15 -20.21 17.78
N ARG A 300 -1.04 -19.89 18.46
CA ARG A 300 0.24 -19.48 17.83
C ARG A 300 0.83 -20.54 16.88
N ASN A 301 0.41 -21.78 17.00
CA ASN A 301 0.86 -22.89 16.16
C ASN A 301 -0.35 -23.63 15.62
N GLY A 302 -0.26 -24.10 14.39
CA GLY A 302 -1.27 -24.95 13.78
C GLY A 302 -0.69 -25.75 12.64
N SER A 303 -1.42 -26.81 12.25
CA SER A 303 -0.96 -27.76 11.25
C SER A 303 -2.07 -28.17 10.28
N MET A 304 -1.65 -28.60 9.10
CA MET A 304 -2.50 -29.26 8.13
C MET A 304 -1.75 -30.43 7.52
N GLU A 305 -2.46 -31.55 7.35
CA GLU A 305 -1.96 -32.73 6.65
C GLU A 305 -2.89 -33.11 5.51
N PHE A 306 -2.32 -33.34 4.33
CA PHE A 306 -3.09 -33.79 3.17
C PHE A 306 -2.29 -34.76 2.28
N VAL A 307 -3.03 -35.49 1.46
CA VAL A 307 -2.50 -36.48 0.54
C VAL A 307 -2.96 -36.16 -0.89
N THR A 308 -2.04 -36.30 -1.85
CA THR A 308 -2.32 -36.20 -3.29
C THR A 308 -1.75 -37.41 -4.02
N PRO A 309 -2.13 -37.68 -5.29
CA PRO A 309 -1.40 -38.61 -6.12
C PRO A 309 0.08 -38.25 -6.18
N ALA A 310 0.95 -39.25 -6.28
CA ALA A 310 2.40 -39.07 -6.26
C ALA A 310 2.87 -38.02 -7.28
N CYS A 311 3.62 -37.03 -6.80
CA CYS A 311 4.19 -35.96 -7.59
C CYS A 311 5.54 -35.51 -7.02
N ASP A 312 6.22 -34.62 -7.74
CA ASP A 312 7.41 -33.95 -7.25
C ASP A 312 7.03 -32.99 -6.11
N GLY A 313 7.77 -33.04 -4.99
CA GLY A 313 7.55 -32.17 -3.83
C GLY A 313 7.73 -30.68 -4.12
N GLU A 314 8.51 -30.34 -5.16
CA GLU A 314 8.69 -28.96 -5.62
C GLU A 314 7.38 -28.31 -6.13
N LEU A 315 6.40 -29.11 -6.53
CA LEU A 315 5.12 -28.63 -7.04
C LEU A 315 4.23 -28.00 -5.94
N PHE A 316 4.56 -28.19 -4.65
CA PHE A 316 3.88 -27.57 -3.52
C PHE A 316 4.46 -26.20 -3.15
N PHE A 317 5.45 -25.70 -3.92
CA PHE A 317 6.07 -24.39 -3.70
C PHE A 317 5.91 -23.50 -4.94
N PRO A 318 5.96 -22.14 -4.75
CA PRO A 318 6.08 -21.42 -3.49
C PRO A 318 4.75 -21.43 -2.69
N VAL A 319 4.84 -21.66 -1.39
CA VAL A 319 3.71 -21.40 -0.48
C VAL A 319 3.60 -19.90 -0.30
N GLN A 320 2.38 -19.36 -0.37
CA GLN A 320 2.11 -17.95 -0.16
C GLN A 320 1.35 -17.73 1.13
N VAL A 321 1.66 -16.65 1.85
CA VAL A 321 0.99 -16.29 3.10
C VAL A 321 0.43 -14.88 2.98
N ASN A 322 -0.83 -14.69 3.36
CA ASN A 322 -1.44 -13.38 3.46
C ASN A 322 -2.09 -13.23 4.82
N PHE A 323 -2.02 -12.05 5.39
CA PHE A 323 -2.72 -11.66 6.61
C PHE A 323 -2.82 -10.14 6.72
N SER A 324 -3.59 -9.68 7.68
CA SER A 324 -3.61 -8.30 8.14
C SER A 324 -3.47 -8.24 9.66
N ALA A 325 -3.05 -7.08 10.18
CA ALA A 325 -3.05 -6.81 11.61
C ALA A 325 -3.47 -5.37 11.87
N ARG A 326 -4.00 -5.11 13.08
CA ARG A 326 -4.37 -3.76 13.55
C ARG A 326 -3.25 -3.06 14.30
N SER A 327 -2.08 -3.62 14.28
CA SER A 327 -0.85 -3.08 14.85
C SER A 327 0.26 -3.11 13.81
N THR A 328 1.36 -2.42 14.07
CA THR A 328 2.54 -2.33 13.20
C THR A 328 3.73 -3.04 13.83
N LEU A 329 4.67 -3.49 13.00
CA LEU A 329 5.96 -4.03 13.44
C LEU A 329 6.87 -2.91 13.97
N CYS A 330 6.75 -1.73 13.39
CA CYS A 330 7.42 -0.53 13.88
C CYS A 330 6.69 0.03 15.10
N ASP A 331 7.39 0.23 16.22
CA ASP A 331 6.81 0.85 17.42
C ASP A 331 6.70 2.38 17.25
N VAL A 332 5.72 2.81 16.47
CA VAL A 332 5.37 4.22 16.27
C VAL A 332 4.01 4.49 16.85
N ARG A 333 3.95 5.38 17.85
CA ARG A 333 2.71 5.73 18.55
C ARG A 333 2.41 7.22 18.41
N ILE A 334 1.14 7.53 18.19
CA ILE A 334 0.65 8.90 18.22
C ILE A 334 0.39 9.26 19.68
N VAL A 335 1.15 10.20 20.22
CA VAL A 335 0.99 10.70 21.59
C VAL A 335 -0.17 11.70 21.68
N GLY A 336 -0.33 12.51 20.63
CA GLY A 336 -1.41 13.49 20.56
C GLY A 336 -1.26 14.44 19.38
N VAL A 337 -2.34 15.17 19.14
CA VAL A 337 -2.42 16.25 18.15
C VAL A 337 -2.74 17.54 18.89
N SER A 338 -2.07 18.64 18.57
CA SER A 338 -2.30 19.95 19.17
C SER A 338 -2.23 21.07 18.14
N ARG A 339 -2.86 22.20 18.43
CA ARG A 339 -2.77 23.41 17.61
C ARG A 339 -1.36 24.00 17.68
N THR A 340 -0.91 24.59 16.58
CA THR A 340 0.41 25.22 16.51
C THR A 340 0.46 26.54 17.28
N THR A 341 -0.67 27.21 17.52
CA THR A 341 -0.76 28.55 18.10
C THR A 341 -0.67 28.57 19.62
N ASP A 342 -1.29 27.62 20.29
CA ASP A 342 -1.53 27.66 21.74
C ASP A 342 -1.38 26.28 22.43
N ASP A 343 -0.92 25.26 21.69
CA ASP A 343 -0.78 23.88 22.15
C ASP A 343 -2.09 23.22 22.64
N THR A 344 -3.24 23.81 22.30
CA THR A 344 -4.54 23.23 22.66
C THR A 344 -4.70 21.86 22.00
N PRO A 345 -5.04 20.79 22.77
CA PRO A 345 -5.25 19.46 22.21
C PRO A 345 -6.40 19.44 21.21
N VAL A 346 -6.19 18.75 20.08
CA VAL A 346 -7.18 18.52 19.03
C VAL A 346 -7.56 17.05 19.04
N LYS A 347 -8.86 16.77 18.95
CA LYS A 347 -9.35 15.39 18.78
C LYS A 347 -8.98 14.89 17.42
N TYR A 348 -8.59 13.62 17.34
CA TYR A 348 -8.24 12.97 16.10
C TYR A 348 -8.77 11.54 16.07
N GLY A 349 -9.14 11.08 14.89
CA GLY A 349 -9.38 9.69 14.58
C GLY A 349 -8.07 9.01 14.18
N GLY A 350 -7.97 7.70 14.35
CA GLY A 350 -6.80 6.96 13.95
C GLY A 350 -7.15 5.55 13.50
N GLU A 351 -6.44 5.09 12.46
CA GLU A 351 -6.48 3.71 11.98
C GLU A 351 -5.04 3.23 11.84
N THR A 352 -4.77 2.03 12.32
CA THR A 352 -3.47 1.37 12.15
C THR A 352 -3.69 0.05 11.45
N LYS A 353 -2.91 -0.23 10.41
CA LYS A 353 -3.04 -1.43 9.62
C LYS A 353 -1.69 -1.90 9.11
N LEU A 354 -1.43 -3.20 9.25
CA LEU A 354 -0.38 -3.91 8.55
C LEU A 354 -1.02 -4.85 7.52
N THR A 355 -0.45 -4.90 6.32
CA THR A 355 -0.86 -5.82 5.25
C THR A 355 0.36 -6.48 4.62
N VAL A 356 0.20 -7.70 4.21
CA VAL A 356 1.20 -8.41 3.41
C VAL A 356 1.09 -7.94 1.95
N GLU A 357 2.21 -7.56 1.37
CA GLU A 357 2.33 -7.27 -0.07
C GLU A 357 2.86 -8.50 -0.82
N GLU A 358 3.86 -9.16 -0.26
CA GLU A 358 4.40 -10.43 -0.75
C GLU A 358 4.96 -11.23 0.43
N TYR A 359 4.57 -12.50 0.52
CA TYR A 359 5.09 -13.42 1.53
C TYR A 359 5.15 -14.81 0.95
N THR A 360 6.36 -15.32 0.72
CA THR A 360 6.59 -16.59 0.01
C THR A 360 7.58 -17.47 0.74
N VAL A 361 7.35 -18.79 0.63
CA VAL A 361 8.29 -19.85 1.02
C VAL A 361 8.63 -20.63 -0.24
N ALA A 362 9.89 -20.58 -0.71
CA ALA A 362 10.31 -21.15 -2.01
C ALA A 362 11.63 -21.92 -1.93
#